data_76a686331a901ffe7c0c6dc1c0da98f8
#
_entry.id   76a686331a901ffe7c0c6dc1c0da98f8
#
_cell.length_a   1.000
_cell.length_b   1.000
_cell.length_c   1.000
_cell.angle_alpha   90.00
_cell.angle_beta   90.00
_cell.angle_gamma   90.00
#
_symmetry.space_group_name_H-M   'P 1'
#
loop_
_entity.id
_entity.type
_entity.pdbx_description
1 polymer ?
#
loop_
_entity_poly.entity_id
_entity_poly.type
_entity_poly.pdbx_seq_one_letter_code
_entity_poly.pdbx_strand_id
1 'polypeptide(L)'
;MIKKILIIIFTTYALTINVIASDDGELILKKNDPAEIEDCSENFNRATFKFNQALDGIIFQPIASVYRKLPSPAKTGVSNSLENISHLVTIPNNLIQGDFKQAGVNTGRFLVNTTIGVLGLFDVAQHLGLTGFEKE
;
A
#
# COMPACT_ATOMS: atom_id res chain seq x y z
N MET A 1 -24.66 -1.99 -23.08
CA MET A 1 -23.64 -1.74 -22.06
C MET A 1 -24.00 -2.34 -20.70
N ILE A 2 -25.18 -2.09 -20.16
CA ILE A 2 -25.64 -2.58 -18.84
C ILE A 2 -25.54 -4.12 -18.70
N LYS A 3 -25.91 -4.91 -19.74
CA LYS A 3 -25.78 -6.39 -19.71
C LYS A 3 -24.34 -6.86 -19.52
N LYS A 4 -23.35 -6.19 -20.11
CA LYS A 4 -21.93 -6.55 -19.96
C LYS A 4 -21.41 -6.23 -18.56
N ILE A 5 -21.86 -5.11 -17.97
CA ILE A 5 -21.53 -4.72 -16.60
C ILE A 5 -22.11 -5.71 -15.59
N LEU A 6 -23.38 -6.12 -15.78
CA LEU A 6 -24.04 -7.12 -14.93
C LEU A 6 -23.33 -8.49 -15.00
N ILE A 7 -22.86 -8.90 -16.18
CA ILE A 7 -22.11 -10.15 -16.33
C ILE A 7 -20.77 -10.08 -15.60
N ILE A 8 -20.05 -8.94 -15.69
CA ILE A 8 -18.78 -8.75 -14.98
C ILE A 8 -18.99 -8.77 -13.46
N ILE A 9 -20.01 -8.09 -12.96
CA ILE A 9 -20.35 -8.09 -11.53
C ILE A 9 -20.74 -9.50 -11.07
N PHE A 10 -21.51 -10.23 -11.86
CA PHE A 10 -21.93 -11.60 -11.53
C PHE A 10 -20.75 -12.58 -11.56
N THR A 11 -19.82 -12.45 -12.51
CA THR A 11 -18.61 -13.30 -12.57
C THR A 11 -17.63 -13.00 -11.45
N THR A 12 -17.46 -11.74 -11.05
CA THR A 12 -16.63 -11.39 -9.88
C THR A 12 -17.26 -11.90 -8.59
N TYR A 13 -18.57 -11.82 -8.45
CA TYR A 13 -19.28 -12.34 -7.27
C TYR A 13 -19.22 -13.88 -7.20
N ALA A 14 -19.30 -14.58 -8.32
CA ALA A 14 -19.20 -16.04 -8.37
C ALA A 14 -17.77 -16.56 -8.02
N LEU A 15 -16.74 -15.77 -8.27
CA LEU A 15 -15.36 -16.12 -7.91
C LEU A 15 -15.05 -15.94 -6.42
N THR A 16 -15.87 -15.21 -5.67
CA THR A 16 -15.66 -14.98 -4.22
C THR A 16 -16.34 -16.02 -3.32
N ILE A 17 -17.16 -16.94 -3.86
CA ILE A 17 -17.98 -17.87 -3.07
C ILE A 17 -17.20 -19.15 -2.65
N ASN A 18 -15.97 -19.36 -3.11
CA ASN A 18 -15.23 -20.60 -2.83
C ASN A 18 -14.14 -20.46 -1.76
N VAL A 19 -14.24 -19.51 -0.85
CA VAL A 19 -13.50 -19.61 0.42
C VAL A 19 -14.44 -20.28 1.43
N ILE A 20 -14.69 -21.58 1.27
CA ILE A 20 -15.12 -22.41 2.38
C ILE A 20 -13.87 -22.58 3.23
N ALA A 21 -13.72 -21.76 4.26
CA ALA A 21 -12.91 -22.14 5.39
C ALA A 21 -13.60 -23.39 5.97
N SER A 22 -13.07 -24.56 5.64
CA SER A 22 -13.46 -25.80 6.31
C SER A 22 -13.00 -25.65 7.76
N ASP A 23 -13.95 -25.38 8.64
CA ASP A 23 -13.78 -25.29 10.09
C ASP A 23 -13.70 -26.70 10.73
N ASP A 24 -13.16 -27.67 9.99
CA ASP A 24 -12.86 -29.01 10.51
C ASP A 24 -11.40 -29.04 11.00
N GLY A 25 -11.03 -28.02 11.77
CA GLY A 25 -9.70 -27.88 12.36
C GLY A 25 -9.43 -28.77 13.56
N GLU A 26 -10.18 -29.85 13.78
CA GLU A 26 -9.75 -30.89 14.69
C GLU A 26 -9.02 -32.00 13.91
N LEU A 27 -7.89 -31.60 13.35
CA LEU A 27 -6.89 -32.54 12.92
C LEU A 27 -6.42 -33.35 14.14
N ILE A 28 -6.95 -34.56 14.22
CA ILE A 28 -6.32 -35.63 14.96
C ILE A 28 -4.87 -35.67 14.49
N LEU A 29 -3.97 -35.11 15.28
CA LEU A 29 -2.54 -35.26 15.11
C LEU A 29 -2.23 -36.75 15.26
N LYS A 30 -2.37 -37.47 14.17
CA LYS A 30 -1.84 -38.83 14.06
C LYS A 30 -0.33 -38.67 14.02
N LYS A 31 0.23 -38.73 15.21
CA LYS A 31 1.66 -38.79 15.49
C LYS A 31 2.22 -39.96 14.70
N ASN A 32 2.93 -39.67 13.58
CA ASN A 32 3.98 -40.53 13.01
C ASN A 32 4.17 -40.47 11.49
N ASP A 33 3.50 -39.55 10.76
CA ASP A 33 3.97 -39.28 9.41
C ASP A 33 4.01 -37.74 9.24
N PRO A 34 5.15 -37.16 8.81
CA PRO A 34 5.13 -35.79 8.31
C PRO A 34 4.22 -35.83 7.07
N ALA A 35 2.97 -35.38 7.24
CA ALA A 35 2.07 -35.20 6.13
C ALA A 35 2.80 -34.28 5.15
N GLU A 36 3.20 -34.86 4.01
CA GLU A 36 3.72 -34.11 2.88
C GLU A 36 2.56 -33.24 2.41
N ILE A 37 2.53 -31.99 2.92
CA ILE A 37 1.53 -31.00 2.52
C ILE A 37 1.93 -30.62 1.10
N GLU A 38 1.27 -31.24 0.11
CA GLU A 38 1.39 -30.83 -1.28
C GLU A 38 0.83 -29.42 -1.45
N ASP A 39 1.70 -28.44 -1.30
CA ASP A 39 1.37 -27.05 -1.63
C ASP A 39 1.34 -26.90 -3.15
N CYS A 40 0.14 -26.82 -3.73
CA CYS A 40 -0.06 -26.66 -5.18
C CYS A 40 0.69 -25.44 -5.77
N SER A 41 1.14 -24.51 -4.93
CA SER A 41 1.85 -23.28 -5.32
C SER A 41 3.27 -23.20 -4.75
N GLU A 42 3.84 -24.32 -4.26
CA GLU A 42 5.13 -24.30 -3.55
C GLU A 42 6.24 -23.60 -4.36
N ASN A 43 6.37 -23.92 -5.64
CA ASN A 43 7.38 -23.30 -6.49
C ASN A 43 7.19 -21.78 -6.63
N PHE A 44 5.94 -21.34 -6.76
CA PHE A 44 5.62 -19.91 -6.84
C PHE A 44 5.89 -19.22 -5.50
N ASN A 45 5.44 -19.82 -4.39
CA ASN A 45 5.65 -19.30 -3.05
C ASN A 45 7.15 -19.21 -2.72
N ARG A 46 7.92 -20.23 -3.05
CA ARG A 46 9.37 -20.22 -2.89
C ARG A 46 10.06 -19.16 -3.75
N ALA A 47 9.63 -19.00 -5.01
CA ALA A 47 10.17 -17.96 -5.89
C ALA A 47 9.86 -16.56 -5.35
N THR A 48 8.62 -16.33 -4.92
CA THR A 48 8.18 -15.06 -4.31
C THR A 48 8.95 -14.78 -3.01
N PHE A 49 9.13 -15.78 -2.16
CA PHE A 49 9.90 -15.63 -0.94
C PHE A 49 11.37 -15.25 -1.22
N LYS A 50 12.02 -15.96 -2.14
CA LYS A 50 13.41 -15.64 -2.54
C LYS A 50 13.52 -14.24 -3.14
N PHE A 51 12.56 -13.85 -3.96
CA PHE A 51 12.50 -12.50 -4.53
C PHE A 51 12.37 -11.44 -3.43
N ASN A 52 11.42 -11.60 -2.50
CA ASN A 52 11.24 -10.69 -1.38
C ASN A 52 12.48 -10.62 -0.49
N GLN A 53 13.10 -11.76 -0.20
CA GLN A 53 14.34 -11.82 0.58
C GLN A 53 15.50 -11.10 -0.11
N ALA A 54 15.61 -11.25 -1.44
CA ALA A 54 16.64 -10.55 -2.22
C ALA A 54 16.36 -9.02 -2.23
N LEU A 55 15.11 -8.61 -2.41
CA LEU A 55 14.73 -7.19 -2.31
C LEU A 55 15.04 -6.63 -0.92
N ASP A 56 14.71 -7.36 0.14
CA ASP A 56 15.01 -6.93 1.50
C ASP A 56 16.51 -6.74 1.71
N GLY A 57 17.31 -7.75 1.37
CA GLY A 57 18.76 -7.70 1.57
C GLY A 57 19.50 -6.69 0.71
N ILE A 58 19.09 -6.52 -0.54
CA ILE A 58 19.80 -5.67 -1.50
C ILE A 58 19.32 -4.22 -1.45
N ILE A 59 18.03 -3.99 -1.19
CA ILE A 59 17.41 -2.67 -1.29
C ILE A 59 16.95 -2.16 0.08
N PHE A 60 16.06 -2.89 0.77
CA PHE A 60 15.41 -2.34 1.97
C PHE A 60 16.34 -2.25 3.17
N GLN A 61 17.18 -3.24 3.44
CA GLN A 61 18.11 -3.21 4.57
C GLN A 61 19.14 -2.06 4.46
N PRO A 62 19.83 -1.85 3.32
CA PRO A 62 20.77 -0.73 3.19
C PRO A 62 20.04 0.62 3.30
N ILE A 63 18.89 0.80 2.67
CA ILE A 63 18.09 2.03 2.78
C ILE A 63 17.68 2.27 4.24
N ALA A 64 17.13 1.26 4.91
CA ALA A 64 16.73 1.36 6.32
C ALA A 64 17.91 1.68 7.24
N SER A 65 19.08 1.13 6.97
CA SER A 65 20.29 1.38 7.77
C SER A 65 20.77 2.83 7.64
N VAL A 66 20.73 3.40 6.44
CA VAL A 66 21.04 4.81 6.18
C VAL A 66 19.98 5.70 6.84
N TYR A 67 18.70 5.39 6.63
CA TYR A 67 17.59 6.16 7.21
C TYR A 67 17.65 6.24 8.74
N ARG A 68 18.00 5.14 9.43
CA ARG A 68 18.15 5.14 10.90
C ARG A 68 19.23 6.11 11.40
N LYS A 69 20.27 6.34 10.62
CA LYS A 69 21.39 7.24 10.97
C LYS A 69 21.09 8.71 10.71
N LEU A 70 20.02 9.03 9.97
CA LEU A 70 19.65 10.41 9.68
C LEU A 70 19.21 11.14 10.96
N PRO A 71 19.57 12.42 11.12
CA PRO A 71 19.04 13.26 12.18
C PRO A 71 17.54 13.52 11.99
N SER A 72 16.84 13.85 13.09
CA SER A 72 15.38 14.05 13.09
C SER A 72 14.87 15.00 11.99
N PRO A 73 15.49 16.17 11.73
CA PRO A 73 15.01 17.07 10.67
C PRO A 73 15.08 16.43 9.27
N ALA A 74 16.11 15.64 8.99
CA ALA A 74 16.23 14.95 7.72
C ALA A 74 15.19 13.84 7.57
N LYS A 75 14.87 13.11 8.64
CA LYS A 75 13.77 12.13 8.66
C LYS A 75 12.43 12.79 8.37
N THR A 76 12.17 13.94 9.00
CA THR A 76 10.95 14.72 8.74
C THR A 76 10.87 15.14 7.27
N GLY A 77 11.96 15.66 6.69
CA GLY A 77 11.99 16.03 5.28
C GLY A 77 11.70 14.84 4.35
N VAL A 78 12.31 13.68 4.60
CA VAL A 78 12.01 12.46 3.83
C VAL A 78 10.55 12.06 3.99
N SER A 79 9.99 12.09 5.20
CA SER A 79 8.58 11.78 5.45
C SER A 79 7.65 12.71 4.69
N ASN A 80 7.91 14.03 4.73
CA ASN A 80 7.13 15.03 4.00
C ASN A 80 7.19 14.80 2.48
N SER A 81 8.37 14.46 1.95
CA SER A 81 8.51 14.16 0.52
C SER A 81 7.72 12.90 0.11
N LEU A 82 7.74 11.86 0.92
CA LEU A 82 6.96 10.65 0.68
C LEU A 82 5.45 10.93 0.74
N GLU A 83 5.02 11.74 1.71
CA GLU A 83 3.63 12.19 1.80
C GLU A 83 3.24 13.01 0.56
N ASN A 84 4.11 13.93 0.12
CA ASN A 84 3.88 14.71 -1.08
C ASN A 84 3.71 13.82 -2.33
N ILE A 85 4.55 12.79 -2.49
CA ILE A 85 4.42 11.82 -3.58
C ILE A 85 3.11 11.01 -3.45
N SER A 86 2.67 10.69 -2.24
CA SER A 86 1.43 9.94 -2.01
C SER A 86 0.18 10.68 -2.53
N HIS A 87 0.24 12.00 -2.65
CA HIS A 87 -0.85 12.79 -3.25
C HIS A 87 -1.12 12.42 -4.71
N LEU A 88 -0.13 11.90 -5.46
CA LEU A 88 -0.33 11.43 -6.84
C LEU A 88 -1.33 10.27 -6.91
N VAL A 89 -1.45 9.48 -5.85
CA VAL A 89 -2.41 8.38 -5.74
C VAL A 89 -3.70 8.85 -5.04
N THR A 90 -3.56 9.71 -4.04
CA THR A 90 -4.70 10.17 -3.23
C THR A 90 -5.62 11.09 -4.01
N ILE A 91 -5.08 12.00 -4.85
CA ILE A 91 -5.87 12.93 -5.66
C ILE A 91 -6.86 12.20 -6.59
N PRO A 92 -6.42 11.28 -7.48
CA PRO A 92 -7.34 10.54 -8.31
C PRO A 92 -8.31 9.66 -7.50
N ASN A 93 -7.89 9.11 -6.37
CA ASN A 93 -8.77 8.36 -5.49
C ASN A 93 -9.91 9.22 -4.94
N ASN A 94 -9.62 10.42 -4.47
CA ASN A 94 -10.63 11.36 -3.98
C ASN A 94 -11.60 11.77 -5.10
N LEU A 95 -11.11 11.97 -6.32
CA LEU A 95 -11.96 12.28 -7.48
C LEU A 95 -12.93 11.12 -7.79
N ILE A 96 -12.45 9.88 -7.75
CA ILE A 96 -13.29 8.69 -7.99
C ILE A 96 -14.34 8.53 -6.89
N GLN A 97 -14.00 8.87 -5.65
CA GLN A 97 -14.91 8.84 -4.49
C GLN A 97 -15.91 10.01 -4.48
N GLY A 98 -15.75 11.00 -5.37
CA GLY A 98 -16.59 12.19 -5.42
C GLY A 98 -16.24 13.26 -4.38
N ASP A 99 -15.13 13.09 -3.66
CA ASP A 99 -14.63 14.08 -2.71
C ASP A 99 -13.74 15.12 -3.40
N PHE A 100 -14.41 16.01 -4.15
CA PHE A 100 -13.75 17.07 -4.91
C PHE A 100 -13.05 18.09 -4.02
N LYS A 101 -13.57 18.32 -2.80
CA LYS A 101 -12.96 19.24 -1.85
C LYS A 101 -11.59 18.73 -1.43
N GLN A 102 -11.50 17.45 -1.02
CA GLN A 102 -10.25 16.85 -0.61
C GLN A 102 -9.28 16.71 -1.78
N ALA A 103 -9.78 16.36 -2.98
CA ALA A 103 -8.96 16.33 -4.19
C ALA A 103 -8.33 17.71 -4.45
N GLY A 104 -9.09 18.81 -4.29
CA GLY A 104 -8.59 20.17 -4.45
C GLY A 104 -7.53 20.54 -3.41
N VAL A 105 -7.77 20.23 -2.13
CA VAL A 105 -6.81 20.47 -1.04
C VAL A 105 -5.52 19.70 -1.30
N ASN A 106 -5.60 18.40 -1.61
CA ASN A 106 -4.41 17.56 -1.86
C ASN A 106 -3.65 18.02 -3.12
N THR A 107 -4.35 18.49 -4.14
CA THR A 107 -3.71 19.10 -5.33
C THR A 107 -2.95 20.37 -4.96
N GLY A 108 -3.56 21.25 -4.17
CA GLY A 108 -2.91 22.46 -3.66
C GLY A 108 -1.67 22.15 -2.83
N ARG A 109 -1.77 21.21 -1.90
CA ARG A 109 -0.63 20.73 -1.09
C ARG A 109 0.50 20.19 -1.97
N PHE A 110 0.16 19.31 -2.92
CA PHE A 110 1.14 18.74 -3.84
C PHE A 110 1.89 19.82 -4.63
N LEU A 111 1.18 20.78 -5.20
CA LEU A 111 1.79 21.86 -6.00
C LEU A 111 2.67 22.76 -5.15
N VAL A 112 2.18 23.22 -4.00
CA VAL A 112 2.92 24.12 -3.10
C VAL A 112 4.16 23.42 -2.54
N ASN A 113 4.01 22.21 -2.04
CA ASN A 113 5.12 21.46 -1.45
C ASN A 113 6.14 21.02 -2.50
N THR A 114 5.71 20.73 -3.73
CA THR A 114 6.64 20.39 -4.81
C THR A 114 7.45 21.60 -5.29
N THR A 115 6.82 22.77 -5.40
CA THR A 115 7.46 23.97 -5.95
C THR A 115 8.22 24.75 -4.89
N ILE A 116 7.54 25.17 -3.80
CA ILE A 116 8.13 26.00 -2.75
C ILE A 116 8.80 25.14 -1.67
N GLY A 117 8.22 23.95 -1.38
CA GLY A 117 8.71 23.00 -0.38
C GLY A 117 9.88 22.13 -0.84
N VAL A 118 10.51 22.45 -1.99
CA VAL A 118 11.67 21.71 -2.54
C VAL A 118 11.35 20.21 -2.68
N LEU A 119 10.48 19.88 -3.64
CA LEU A 119 9.99 18.50 -3.89
C LEU A 119 9.31 17.84 -2.67
N GLY A 120 8.73 18.67 -1.79
CA GLY A 120 8.02 18.18 -0.61
C GLY A 120 8.88 17.95 0.62
N LEU A 121 10.17 18.31 0.62
CA LEU A 121 11.02 18.24 1.83
C LEU A 121 10.46 19.10 2.96
N PHE A 122 9.86 20.24 2.63
CA PHE A 122 9.21 21.13 3.58
C PHE A 122 7.70 21.16 3.32
N ASP A 123 6.89 20.96 4.35
CA ASP A 123 5.42 21.08 4.25
C ASP A 123 5.00 22.55 4.38
N VAL A 124 5.24 23.29 3.30
CA VAL A 124 4.87 24.73 3.22
C VAL A 124 3.36 24.88 3.13
N ALA A 125 2.67 23.93 2.50
CA ALA A 125 1.21 23.97 2.34
C ALA A 125 0.48 24.00 3.69
N GLN A 126 0.96 23.26 4.70
CA GLN A 126 0.44 23.28 6.05
C GLN A 126 0.56 24.68 6.68
N HIS A 127 1.67 25.37 6.48
CA HIS A 127 1.89 26.72 6.98
C HIS A 127 1.02 27.77 6.30
N LEU A 128 0.56 27.49 5.07
CA LEU A 128 -0.38 28.33 4.33
C LEU A 128 -1.86 28.02 4.65
N GLY A 129 -2.11 27.12 5.62
CA GLY A 129 -3.46 26.76 6.04
C GLY A 129 -4.15 25.69 5.17
N LEU A 130 -3.41 25.08 4.22
CA LEU A 130 -3.88 23.90 3.50
C LEU A 130 -3.66 22.66 4.37
N THR A 131 -4.45 22.55 5.43
CA THR A 131 -4.39 21.35 6.28
C THR A 131 -5.08 20.19 5.58
N GLY A 132 -4.34 19.08 5.38
CA GLY A 132 -4.95 17.81 5.00
C GLY A 132 -5.90 17.34 6.10
N PHE A 133 -6.85 16.47 5.76
CA PHE A 133 -7.67 15.86 6.80
C PHE A 133 -6.73 15.06 7.72
N GLU A 134 -6.81 15.33 9.02
CA GLU A 134 -6.21 14.45 10.02
C GLU A 134 -6.79 13.05 9.82
N LYS A 135 -5.94 12.06 9.73
CA LYS A 135 -6.36 10.66 9.77
C LYS A 135 -6.84 10.42 11.20
N GLU A 136 -8.17 10.36 11.38
CA GLU A 136 -8.74 9.76 12.56
C GLU A 136 -8.38 8.27 12.67
#